data_277d3f08569b5f55600da6ae2654b442
#
_entry.id   277d3f08569b5f55600da6ae2654b442
#
_cell.length_a   1.000
_cell.length_b   1.000
_cell.length_c   1.000
_cell.angle_alpha   90.00
_cell.angle_beta   90.00
_cell.angle_gamma   90.00
#
_symmetry.space_group_name_H-M   'P 1'
#
loop_
_entity.id
_entity.type
_entity.pdbx_description
1 polymer ?
#
loop_
_entity_poly.entity_id
_entity_poly.type
_entity_poly.pdbx_seq_one_letter_code
_entity_poly.pdbx_strand_id
1 'polypeptide(L)'
;MSKTKKGAALLLAFTLCASILTPNSVDAAKVKKPVLSKKKLTLVRDKSATIRLKKAGKCKVTWSSSDKQVCKITKKKKTSCKFKAVGNGSAKINCKVKKGKKTFKLSCKVKVKPKVVTNLPSILKTYESQIPYMGTCLNYGSSTYKRELQNTKTLNFVKNQFNSFTLENEMKPDNILGSRPTTMTVAEAKAKGYYIPDNYKESTVPSLNFREVDGALEVAAKNGLKMRAHTLVWHSQTPAWFFSDKYENDKDTNVATMDAREDFYIHNVMAHVMEKEKELTGSAGSIVYAWDVVNEYLHRQGFTRTWTNIYKNSGDTPSYVKKAFELAYGMLKTYNVQDKVTLFYNDYNTYFGIQQTLNLVNFINKDEPEKICGGIGMQSHVDIKVPTIELYGTALEKFLAAGYEVQITELDVTINYDTNGSYSYADEKETNADQAKYVGQLMKTILEKNRSRDKNVNPKGVTGITLWGLYDTISWRASCSPLLFDTGITDPKASFYEFINAAKSMG
;
A
#
# COMPACT_ATOMS: atom_id res chain seq x y z
N MET A 1 -56.47 -29.14 26.88
CA MET A 1 -56.91 -30.45 27.37
C MET A 1 -55.66 -31.10 27.94
N SER A 2 -55.66 -31.21 29.18
CA SER A 2 -55.97 -32.15 30.25
C SER A 2 -54.71 -32.80 30.78
N LYS A 3 -54.36 -32.46 31.93
CA LYS A 3 -54.53 -32.94 33.35
C LYS A 3 -53.40 -33.88 33.77
N THR A 4 -52.58 -33.41 34.70
CA THR A 4 -52.48 -33.73 36.14
C THR A 4 -52.47 -35.22 36.54
N LYS A 5 -51.52 -35.61 37.33
CA LYS A 5 -51.75 -36.15 38.66
C LYS A 5 -50.49 -36.45 39.47
N LYS A 6 -50.50 -35.97 40.66
CA LYS A 6 -49.89 -36.19 41.90
C LYS A 6 -49.84 -37.68 42.36
N GLY A 7 -48.85 -37.98 43.16
CA GLY A 7 -48.86 -39.15 44.02
C GLY A 7 -47.82 -38.98 45.15
N ALA A 8 -48.32 -38.87 46.37
CA ALA A 8 -47.59 -38.70 47.63
C ALA A 8 -47.53 -40.02 48.41
N ALA A 9 -46.72 -39.99 49.45
CA ALA A 9 -46.62 -40.85 50.63
C ALA A 9 -45.60 -41.99 50.56
N LEU A 10 -44.81 -42.36 51.52
CA LEU A 10 -45.06 -42.47 52.95
C LEU A 10 -43.74 -42.55 53.76
N LEU A 11 -43.75 -42.00 54.96
CA LEU A 11 -42.71 -42.12 56.01
C LEU A 11 -42.60 -43.53 56.53
N LEU A 12 -41.37 -43.96 56.83
CA LEU A 12 -41.13 -44.90 57.97
C LEU A 12 -39.82 -44.56 58.66
N ALA A 13 -39.90 -44.24 59.92
CA ALA A 13 -38.81 -44.01 60.85
C ALA A 13 -38.24 -45.31 61.37
N PHE A 14 -36.92 -45.47 61.36
CA PHE A 14 -36.21 -46.41 62.23
C PHE A 14 -35.07 -45.70 62.94
N THR A 15 -35.25 -45.56 64.24
CA THR A 15 -34.26 -45.10 65.22
C THR A 15 -33.27 -46.22 65.51
N LEU A 16 -32.00 -45.99 65.18
CA LEU A 16 -30.92 -46.84 65.77
C LEU A 16 -29.77 -45.91 66.25
N CYS A 17 -29.58 -45.86 67.52
CA CYS A 17 -28.44 -45.22 68.19
C CYS A 17 -27.16 -45.93 67.80
N ALA A 18 -26.22 -45.21 67.21
CA ALA A 18 -24.82 -45.56 67.09
C ALA A 18 -23.95 -44.37 67.43
N SER A 19 -23.10 -44.55 68.36
CA SER A 19 -22.14 -43.62 68.95
C SER A 19 -21.32 -42.86 67.89
N ILE A 20 -21.36 -41.54 67.98
CA ILE A 20 -20.66 -40.61 67.14
C ILE A 20 -19.21 -40.51 67.51
N LEU A 21 -18.30 -41.13 66.76
CA LEU A 21 -16.93 -40.69 66.63
C LEU A 21 -16.90 -39.54 65.66
N THR A 22 -16.79 -38.30 66.12
CA THR A 22 -16.57 -37.09 65.28
C THR A 22 -15.20 -37.19 64.65
N PRO A 23 -15.06 -37.27 63.34
CA PRO A 23 -13.78 -37.00 62.73
C PRO A 23 -13.50 -35.50 62.83
N ASN A 24 -12.41 -35.18 63.54
CA ASN A 24 -11.83 -33.86 63.52
C ASN A 24 -11.78 -33.38 62.05
N SER A 25 -12.68 -32.49 61.67
CA SER A 25 -12.58 -31.78 60.41
C SER A 25 -11.37 -30.88 60.46
N VAL A 26 -10.27 -31.34 59.90
CA VAL A 26 -9.13 -30.48 59.57
C VAL A 26 -9.70 -29.46 58.60
N ASP A 27 -9.90 -28.25 59.12
CA ASP A 27 -10.38 -27.10 58.35
C ASP A 27 -9.42 -26.88 57.16
N ALA A 28 -9.85 -27.32 55.97
CA ALA A 28 -9.02 -27.24 54.78
C ALA A 28 -8.81 -25.74 54.48
N ALA A 29 -7.66 -25.23 54.92
CA ALA A 29 -7.30 -23.82 54.82
C ALA A 29 -7.70 -23.30 53.44
N LYS A 30 -8.71 -22.43 53.35
CA LYS A 30 -9.24 -21.85 52.12
C LYS A 30 -8.08 -21.32 51.29
N VAL A 31 -7.77 -21.98 50.16
CA VAL A 31 -6.68 -21.63 49.26
C VAL A 31 -6.91 -20.20 48.78
N LYS A 32 -6.16 -19.23 49.33
CA LYS A 32 -6.28 -17.82 48.95
C LYS A 32 -6.10 -17.68 47.42
N LYS A 33 -7.10 -17.12 46.75
CA LYS A 33 -7.12 -16.94 45.30
C LYS A 33 -6.05 -15.92 44.89
N PRO A 34 -5.12 -16.27 43.97
CA PRO A 34 -4.13 -15.31 43.46
C PRO A 34 -4.79 -14.20 42.66
N VAL A 35 -4.18 -13.00 42.66
CA VAL A 35 -4.68 -11.83 41.96
C VAL A 35 -3.54 -11.06 41.32
N LEU A 36 -3.79 -10.42 40.20
CA LEU A 36 -2.84 -9.49 39.55
C LEU A 36 -2.92 -8.10 40.19
N SER A 37 -1.79 -7.40 40.25
CA SER A 37 -1.72 -6.01 40.73
C SER A 37 -2.50 -5.05 39.86
N LYS A 38 -2.71 -5.37 38.57
CA LYS A 38 -3.49 -4.60 37.60
C LYS A 38 -4.30 -5.53 36.71
N LYS A 39 -5.56 -5.18 36.43
CA LYS A 39 -6.44 -5.91 35.49
C LYS A 39 -6.51 -5.24 34.11
N LYS A 40 -6.26 -3.93 34.07
CA LYS A 40 -6.17 -3.10 32.85
C LYS A 40 -4.99 -2.16 32.97
N LEU A 41 -4.36 -1.82 31.87
CA LEU A 41 -3.24 -0.89 31.78
C LEU A 41 -3.25 -0.22 30.41
N THR A 42 -2.99 1.07 30.37
CA THR A 42 -2.70 1.80 29.12
C THR A 42 -1.24 2.23 29.15
N LEU A 43 -0.54 1.98 28.05
CA LEU A 43 0.86 2.39 27.85
C LEU A 43 0.96 3.16 26.52
N VAL A 44 1.99 3.98 26.41
CA VAL A 44 2.45 4.51 25.12
C VAL A 44 3.51 3.54 24.59
N ARG A 45 3.57 3.37 23.27
CA ARG A 45 4.59 2.55 22.60
C ARG A 45 5.99 2.89 23.14
N ASP A 46 6.88 1.92 23.19
CA ASP A 46 8.23 1.94 23.79
C ASP A 46 8.29 1.99 25.33
N LYS A 47 7.22 2.25 26.03
CA LYS A 47 7.20 2.20 27.50
C LYS A 47 7.13 0.77 28.03
N SER A 48 7.75 0.54 29.19
CA SER A 48 7.73 -0.74 29.88
C SER A 48 6.85 -0.68 31.11
N ALA A 49 6.26 -1.82 31.47
CA ALA A 49 5.51 -1.96 32.72
C ALA A 49 5.79 -3.30 33.41
N THR A 50 5.45 -3.34 34.68
CA THR A 50 5.54 -4.58 35.48
C THR A 50 4.19 -4.88 36.12
N ILE A 51 3.72 -6.12 35.93
CA ILE A 51 2.56 -6.67 36.63
C ILE A 51 3.06 -7.62 37.71
N ARG A 52 2.49 -7.49 38.92
CA ARG A 52 2.84 -8.36 40.06
C ARG A 52 1.68 -9.31 40.35
N LEU A 53 2.04 -10.54 40.72
CA LEU A 53 1.13 -11.56 41.22
C LEU A 53 1.11 -11.47 42.74
N LYS A 54 -0.04 -11.22 43.33
CA LYS A 54 -0.28 -11.17 44.78
C LYS A 54 -0.95 -12.44 45.23
N LYS A 55 -0.79 -12.83 46.56
CA LYS A 55 -1.37 -14.01 47.20
C LYS A 55 -0.98 -15.32 46.47
N ALA A 56 0.24 -15.39 45.94
CA ALA A 56 0.72 -16.54 45.17
C ALA A 56 0.99 -17.76 46.04
N GLY A 57 1.74 -17.61 47.17
CA GLY A 57 2.20 -18.71 48.02
C GLY A 57 3.12 -19.69 47.26
N LYS A 58 3.17 -20.95 47.70
CA LYS A 58 3.86 -22.00 46.94
C LYS A 58 3.04 -22.36 45.70
N CYS A 59 3.54 -22.02 44.49
CA CYS A 59 2.87 -22.27 43.21
C CYS A 59 3.87 -22.29 42.04
N LYS A 60 3.48 -22.92 40.93
CA LYS A 60 4.14 -22.75 39.61
C LYS A 60 3.41 -21.65 38.84
N VAL A 61 4.18 -20.73 38.20
CA VAL A 61 3.64 -19.58 37.49
C VAL A 61 4.22 -19.53 36.07
N THR A 62 3.34 -19.34 35.09
CA THR A 62 3.73 -19.13 33.69
C THR A 62 3.13 -17.82 33.21
N TRP A 63 3.96 -16.99 32.56
CA TRP A 63 3.56 -15.71 31.94
C TRP A 63 3.64 -15.81 30.44
N SER A 64 2.64 -15.26 29.75
CA SER A 64 2.62 -15.13 28.27
C SER A 64 1.94 -13.83 27.84
N SER A 65 2.31 -13.32 26.69
CA SER A 65 1.55 -12.30 25.97
C SER A 65 0.59 -12.97 24.99
N SER A 66 -0.61 -12.43 24.82
CA SER A 66 -1.54 -12.88 23.76
C SER A 66 -1.13 -12.36 22.38
N ASP A 67 -0.32 -11.29 22.40
CA ASP A 67 0.19 -10.66 21.19
C ASP A 67 1.58 -10.09 21.52
N LYS A 68 2.60 -10.65 20.88
CA LYS A 68 4.00 -10.27 21.09
C LYS A 68 4.38 -9.04 20.28
N GLN A 69 3.62 -8.75 19.19
CA GLN A 69 3.79 -7.55 18.38
C GLN A 69 3.31 -6.30 19.11
N VAL A 70 2.32 -6.43 19.99
CA VAL A 70 1.84 -5.33 20.83
C VAL A 70 2.59 -5.24 22.14
N CYS A 71 2.80 -6.38 22.84
CA CYS A 71 3.47 -6.44 24.15
C CYS A 71 4.47 -7.59 24.23
N LYS A 72 5.77 -7.28 24.21
CA LYS A 72 6.87 -8.25 24.35
C LYS A 72 7.28 -8.38 25.80
N ILE A 73 7.24 -9.61 26.33
CA ILE A 73 7.71 -9.88 27.71
C ILE A 73 9.24 -9.84 27.72
N THR A 74 9.81 -9.00 28.60
CA THR A 74 11.26 -8.80 28.72
C THR A 74 11.86 -9.51 29.94
N LYS A 75 11.07 -9.72 31.00
CA LYS A 75 11.55 -10.49 32.20
C LYS A 75 10.38 -11.19 32.89
N LYS A 76 10.56 -12.48 33.19
CA LYS A 76 9.60 -13.29 33.93
C LYS A 76 10.20 -13.65 35.27
N LYS A 77 9.44 -13.40 36.36
CA LYS A 77 9.73 -13.88 37.72
C LYS A 77 8.49 -14.60 38.25
N LYS A 78 8.63 -15.41 39.31
CA LYS A 78 7.52 -16.13 39.94
C LYS A 78 6.36 -15.19 40.33
N THR A 79 6.67 -13.99 40.85
CA THR A 79 5.67 -13.03 41.33
C THR A 79 5.51 -11.79 40.50
N SER A 80 6.20 -11.70 39.35
CA SER A 80 6.09 -10.53 38.48
C SER A 80 6.48 -10.83 37.03
N CYS A 81 5.92 -10.01 36.11
CA CYS A 81 6.24 -10.02 34.70
C CYS A 81 6.52 -8.58 34.27
N LYS A 82 7.73 -8.32 33.73
CA LYS A 82 8.06 -7.06 33.04
C LYS A 82 7.87 -7.26 31.54
N PHE A 83 7.26 -6.30 30.90
CA PHE A 83 7.04 -6.30 29.44
C PHE A 83 7.20 -4.89 28.90
N LYS A 84 7.52 -4.80 27.60
CA LYS A 84 7.60 -3.57 26.82
C LYS A 84 6.42 -3.51 25.84
N ALA A 85 5.80 -2.36 25.69
CA ALA A 85 4.86 -2.04 24.62
C ALA A 85 5.69 -1.81 23.34
N VAL A 86 5.53 -2.65 22.32
CA VAL A 86 6.37 -2.62 21.10
C VAL A 86 5.59 -2.26 19.85
N GLY A 87 4.27 -2.45 19.82
CA GLY A 87 3.37 -2.06 18.75
C GLY A 87 2.07 -1.48 19.32
N ASN A 88 1.32 -0.75 18.50
CA ASN A 88 0.02 -0.20 18.88
C ASN A 88 -1.05 -1.30 18.94
N GLY A 89 -2.15 -1.04 19.66
CA GLY A 89 -3.24 -2.00 19.74
C GLY A 89 -3.53 -2.51 21.15
N SER A 90 -4.00 -3.75 21.25
CA SER A 90 -4.42 -4.35 22.53
C SER A 90 -3.91 -5.77 22.69
N ALA A 91 -3.27 -6.04 23.82
CA ALA A 91 -2.81 -7.38 24.18
C ALA A 91 -3.28 -7.76 25.59
N LYS A 92 -3.19 -9.05 25.93
CA LYS A 92 -3.39 -9.56 27.29
C LYS A 92 -2.08 -10.13 27.80
N ILE A 93 -1.60 -9.65 28.94
CA ILE A 93 -0.54 -10.34 29.70
C ILE A 93 -1.21 -11.39 30.57
N ASN A 94 -1.03 -12.63 30.20
CA ASN A 94 -1.64 -13.80 30.84
C ASN A 94 -0.71 -14.36 31.93
N CYS A 95 -1.32 -14.80 33.02
CA CYS A 95 -0.64 -15.47 34.15
C CYS A 95 -1.39 -16.74 34.49
N LYS A 96 -0.77 -17.92 34.23
CA LYS A 96 -1.29 -19.21 34.64
C LYS A 96 -0.61 -19.60 35.94
N VAL A 97 -1.39 -19.79 37.02
CA VAL A 97 -0.91 -20.13 38.37
C VAL A 97 -1.41 -21.53 38.76
N LYS A 98 -0.50 -22.50 38.92
CA LYS A 98 -0.82 -23.85 39.38
C LYS A 98 -0.47 -23.96 40.86
N LYS A 99 -1.49 -24.18 41.72
CA LYS A 99 -1.38 -24.28 43.19
C LYS A 99 -2.01 -25.60 43.64
N GLY A 100 -1.18 -26.60 43.91
CA GLY A 100 -1.62 -27.96 44.09
C GLY A 100 -2.37 -28.49 42.85
N LYS A 101 -3.55 -29.07 43.06
CA LYS A 101 -4.45 -29.53 41.97
C LYS A 101 -5.23 -28.39 41.25
N LYS A 102 -5.25 -27.15 41.82
CA LYS A 102 -6.01 -26.03 41.28
C LYS A 102 -5.17 -25.19 40.33
N THR A 103 -5.77 -24.79 39.19
CA THR A 103 -5.16 -23.87 38.22
C THR A 103 -6.02 -22.60 38.10
N PHE A 104 -5.35 -21.44 38.22
CA PHE A 104 -5.97 -20.12 38.03
C PHE A 104 -5.41 -19.49 36.76
N LYS A 105 -6.30 -19.02 35.88
CA LYS A 105 -5.97 -18.23 34.67
C LYS A 105 -6.30 -16.78 34.98
N LEU A 106 -5.30 -15.92 34.99
CA LEU A 106 -5.43 -14.48 35.24
C LEU A 106 -4.92 -13.71 34.01
N SER A 107 -5.49 -12.55 33.75
CA SER A 107 -5.01 -11.70 32.66
C SER A 107 -5.09 -10.22 33.02
N CYS A 108 -4.18 -9.42 32.46
CA CYS A 108 -4.23 -7.98 32.44
C CYS A 108 -4.42 -7.53 30.99
N LYS A 109 -5.49 -6.78 30.70
CA LYS A 109 -5.69 -6.13 29.40
C LYS A 109 -4.75 -4.94 29.30
N VAL A 110 -3.93 -4.87 28.26
CA VAL A 110 -3.02 -3.77 27.98
C VAL A 110 -3.47 -3.10 26.68
N LYS A 111 -3.75 -1.80 26.72
CA LYS A 111 -3.95 -0.97 25.53
C LYS A 111 -2.68 -0.15 25.29
N VAL A 112 -2.07 -0.29 24.15
CA VAL A 112 -0.91 0.50 23.72
C VAL A 112 -1.39 1.60 22.78
N LYS A 113 -1.04 2.84 23.12
CA LYS A 113 -1.31 4.02 22.30
C LYS A 113 -0.07 4.37 21.47
N PRO A 114 -0.23 5.02 20.32
CA PRO A 114 0.87 5.55 19.52
C PRO A 114 1.83 6.42 20.32
N LYS A 115 3.08 6.40 19.93
CA LYS A 115 4.09 7.36 20.39
C LYS A 115 4.11 8.51 19.41
N VAL A 116 3.47 9.61 19.78
CA VAL A 116 3.47 10.83 18.96
C VAL A 116 4.87 11.42 18.90
N VAL A 117 5.41 11.59 17.69
CA VAL A 117 6.68 12.25 17.38
C VAL A 117 6.38 13.42 16.44
N THR A 118 6.73 14.62 16.84
CA THR A 118 6.48 15.85 16.06
C THR A 118 7.73 16.36 15.32
N ASN A 119 8.92 16.14 15.90
CA ASN A 119 10.21 16.49 15.27
C ASN A 119 10.76 15.27 14.51
N LEU A 120 10.28 15.09 13.29
CA LEU A 120 10.76 14.04 12.40
C LEU A 120 11.88 14.61 11.49
N PRO A 121 12.94 13.83 11.21
CA PRO A 121 13.82 14.17 10.11
C PRO A 121 13.03 14.17 8.80
N SER A 122 13.41 15.04 7.87
CA SER A 122 12.75 15.11 6.57
C SER A 122 13.35 14.06 5.63
N ILE A 123 12.49 13.23 5.05
CA ILE A 123 12.87 12.31 3.96
C ILE A 123 13.39 13.15 2.79
N LEU A 124 12.63 14.15 2.35
CA LEU A 124 13.00 15.01 1.23
C LEU A 124 14.41 15.57 1.39
N LYS A 125 14.70 16.29 2.49
CA LYS A 125 16.01 16.88 2.74
C LYS A 125 17.14 15.86 2.86
N THR A 126 16.80 14.64 3.31
CA THR A 126 17.81 13.58 3.46
C THR A 126 18.23 12.98 2.12
N TYR A 127 17.32 12.96 1.15
CA TYR A 127 17.54 12.36 -0.17
C TYR A 127 17.80 13.37 -1.29
N GLU A 128 17.60 14.68 -1.08
CA GLU A 128 17.59 15.72 -2.12
C GLU A 128 18.81 15.76 -3.04
N SER A 129 20.00 15.38 -2.53
CA SER A 129 21.23 15.31 -3.33
C SER A 129 21.38 14.02 -4.15
N GLN A 130 20.54 13.02 -3.91
CA GLN A 130 20.67 11.66 -4.48
C GLN A 130 19.49 11.27 -5.37
N ILE A 131 18.26 11.66 -4.98
CA ILE A 131 17.01 11.31 -5.65
C ILE A 131 16.19 12.60 -5.83
N PRO A 132 15.91 13.02 -7.08
CA PRO A 132 15.17 14.27 -7.37
C PRO A 132 13.75 14.29 -6.81
N TYR A 133 13.03 13.16 -6.90
CA TYR A 133 11.63 13.09 -6.52
C TYR A 133 11.41 12.07 -5.40
N MET A 134 11.10 12.57 -4.21
CA MET A 134 10.62 11.77 -3.09
C MET A 134 9.11 11.95 -2.98
N GLY A 135 8.36 10.88 -3.16
CA GLY A 135 6.91 10.93 -3.29
C GLY A 135 6.16 10.00 -2.34
N THR A 136 4.84 10.18 -2.33
CA THR A 136 3.89 9.26 -1.69
C THR A 136 2.59 9.21 -2.46
N CYS A 137 1.84 8.10 -2.41
CA CYS A 137 0.50 8.14 -2.99
C CYS A 137 -0.48 8.84 -2.05
N LEU A 138 -1.40 9.59 -2.63
CA LEU A 138 -2.39 10.41 -1.95
C LEU A 138 -3.74 10.33 -2.67
N ASN A 139 -4.81 10.78 -1.98
CA ASN A 139 -6.16 10.84 -2.53
C ASN A 139 -6.72 12.26 -2.42
N TYR A 140 -7.47 12.65 -3.44
CA TYR A 140 -8.28 13.88 -3.39
C TYR A 140 -9.70 13.62 -2.86
N GLY A 141 -10.19 12.37 -2.94
CA GLY A 141 -11.38 11.93 -2.22
C GLY A 141 -12.63 11.71 -3.06
N SER A 142 -12.50 11.20 -4.28
CA SER A 142 -13.64 10.87 -5.13
C SER A 142 -14.26 9.51 -4.82
N SER A 143 -13.46 8.47 -4.92
CA SER A 143 -13.90 7.07 -4.81
C SER A 143 -13.63 6.46 -3.45
N THR A 144 -12.89 7.14 -2.60
CA THR A 144 -12.49 6.68 -1.27
C THR A 144 -12.84 7.71 -0.20
N TYR A 145 -12.91 7.27 1.06
CA TYR A 145 -13.03 8.16 2.21
C TYR A 145 -11.72 8.92 2.51
N LYS A 146 -10.64 8.61 1.81
CA LYS A 146 -9.34 9.22 1.98
C LYS A 146 -9.33 10.60 1.30
N ARG A 147 -8.80 11.60 1.99
CA ARG A 147 -8.80 13.01 1.53
C ARG A 147 -7.52 13.71 1.99
N GLU A 148 -6.39 13.07 1.78
CA GLU A 148 -5.09 13.56 2.26
C GLU A 148 -4.75 14.93 1.69
N LEU A 149 -5.01 15.14 0.39
CA LEU A 149 -4.74 16.42 -0.30
C LEU A 149 -5.64 17.56 0.18
N GLN A 150 -6.82 17.26 0.74
CA GLN A 150 -7.74 18.25 1.29
C GLN A 150 -7.53 18.51 2.80
N ASN A 151 -6.63 17.78 3.45
CA ASN A 151 -6.37 17.90 4.88
C ASN A 151 -5.10 18.72 5.13
N THR A 152 -5.25 19.93 5.65
CA THR A 152 -4.15 20.88 5.89
C THR A 152 -3.02 20.29 6.73
N LYS A 153 -3.33 19.51 7.79
CA LYS A 153 -2.32 18.88 8.65
C LYS A 153 -1.51 17.84 7.89
N THR A 154 -2.19 17.02 7.11
CA THR A 154 -1.56 16.00 6.27
C THR A 154 -0.73 16.65 5.18
N LEU A 155 -1.27 17.66 4.50
CA LEU A 155 -0.57 18.39 3.44
C LEU A 155 0.71 19.08 3.96
N ASN A 156 0.68 19.67 5.15
CA ASN A 156 1.88 20.24 5.78
C ASN A 156 2.94 19.18 6.09
N PHE A 157 2.53 17.98 6.50
CA PHE A 157 3.42 16.85 6.67
C PHE A 157 4.02 16.41 5.32
N VAL A 158 3.19 16.26 4.29
CA VAL A 158 3.62 15.89 2.93
C VAL A 158 4.69 16.86 2.43
N LYS A 159 4.46 18.15 2.48
CA LYS A 159 5.43 19.18 2.05
C LYS A 159 6.77 19.14 2.78
N ASN A 160 6.79 18.66 4.03
CA ASN A 160 8.02 18.51 4.80
C ASN A 160 8.77 17.22 4.49
N GLN A 161 8.07 16.19 4.01
CA GLN A 161 8.62 14.86 3.79
C GLN A 161 8.84 14.55 2.31
N PHE A 162 8.05 15.15 1.41
CA PHE A 162 7.98 14.82 -0.01
C PHE A 162 7.89 16.08 -0.87
N ASN A 163 8.31 15.98 -2.13
CA ASN A 163 8.14 17.01 -3.16
C ASN A 163 7.26 16.53 -4.32
N SER A 164 6.82 15.27 -4.28
CA SER A 164 5.94 14.71 -5.32
C SER A 164 4.88 13.79 -4.72
N PHE A 165 3.86 13.50 -5.51
CA PHE A 165 2.84 12.50 -5.19
C PHE A 165 2.31 11.81 -6.45
N THR A 166 1.63 10.68 -6.22
CA THR A 166 0.82 9.95 -7.21
C THR A 166 -0.60 9.86 -6.67
N LEU A 167 -1.62 10.06 -7.50
CA LEU A 167 -3.00 9.80 -7.09
C LEU A 167 -3.23 8.28 -7.00
N GLU A 168 -3.75 7.81 -5.85
CA GLU A 168 -3.94 6.37 -5.63
C GLU A 168 -4.97 5.78 -6.61
N ASN A 169 -6.03 6.54 -6.94
CA ASN A 169 -7.12 6.06 -7.81
C ASN A 169 -7.65 7.09 -8.81
N GLU A 170 -7.59 8.38 -8.52
CA GLU A 170 -8.37 9.42 -9.20
C GLU A 170 -7.98 9.65 -10.65
N MET A 171 -6.77 9.23 -11.08
CA MET A 171 -6.34 9.28 -12.50
C MET A 171 -6.43 7.93 -13.22
N LYS A 172 -6.90 6.89 -12.56
CA LYS A 172 -7.09 5.59 -13.21
C LYS A 172 -8.31 5.63 -14.17
N PRO A 173 -8.31 4.79 -15.22
CA PRO A 173 -9.37 4.84 -16.22
C PRO A 173 -10.80 4.70 -15.66
N ASP A 174 -11.01 3.89 -14.62
CA ASP A 174 -12.33 3.70 -14.01
C ASP A 174 -12.86 4.95 -13.29
N ASN A 175 -11.98 5.83 -12.82
CA ASN A 175 -12.40 7.09 -12.23
C ASN A 175 -12.65 8.17 -13.30
N ILE A 176 -11.83 8.21 -14.35
CA ILE A 176 -11.98 9.16 -15.46
C ILE A 176 -13.21 8.81 -16.32
N LEU A 177 -13.38 7.54 -16.65
CA LEU A 177 -14.49 7.03 -17.48
C LEU A 177 -15.79 6.84 -16.69
N GLY A 178 -15.67 6.56 -15.38
CA GLY A 178 -16.79 6.19 -14.52
C GLY A 178 -17.16 4.71 -14.60
N SER A 179 -17.78 4.21 -13.53
CA SER A 179 -18.16 2.78 -13.40
C SER A 179 -19.32 2.37 -14.30
N ARG A 180 -20.08 3.34 -14.83
CA ARG A 180 -21.20 3.12 -15.75
C ARG A 180 -20.99 3.93 -17.02
N PRO A 181 -21.49 3.45 -18.17
CA PRO A 181 -21.42 4.21 -19.41
C PRO A 181 -22.05 5.60 -19.24
N THR A 182 -21.26 6.63 -19.41
CA THR A 182 -21.72 8.00 -19.51
C THR A 182 -21.15 8.56 -20.80
N THR A 183 -22.01 8.74 -21.80
CA THR A 183 -21.60 9.13 -23.14
C THR A 183 -22.27 10.43 -23.55
N MET A 184 -21.67 11.12 -24.52
CA MET A 184 -22.24 12.24 -25.24
C MET A 184 -22.10 12.02 -26.76
N THR A 185 -22.87 12.73 -27.57
CA THR A 185 -22.69 12.65 -29.01
C THR A 185 -21.35 13.22 -29.44
N VAL A 186 -20.83 12.76 -30.59
CA VAL A 186 -19.59 13.31 -31.18
C VAL A 186 -19.72 14.82 -31.45
N ALA A 187 -20.92 15.31 -31.84
CA ALA A 187 -21.16 16.73 -32.05
C ALA A 187 -21.03 17.53 -30.73
N GLU A 188 -21.62 17.04 -29.64
CA GLU A 188 -21.49 17.67 -28.32
C GLU A 188 -20.05 17.65 -27.82
N ALA A 189 -19.33 16.54 -28.03
CA ALA A 189 -17.93 16.42 -27.65
C ALA A 189 -17.06 17.46 -28.41
N LYS A 190 -17.23 17.59 -29.71
CA LYS A 190 -16.54 18.61 -30.50
C LYS A 190 -16.87 20.03 -30.04
N ALA A 191 -18.13 20.31 -29.74
CA ALA A 191 -18.54 21.60 -29.17
C ALA A 191 -17.92 21.92 -27.82
N LYS A 192 -17.57 20.88 -27.03
CA LYS A 192 -16.84 21.00 -25.76
C LYS A 192 -15.31 21.00 -25.91
N GLY A 193 -14.79 20.96 -27.13
CA GLY A 193 -13.36 21.01 -27.43
C GLY A 193 -12.64 19.64 -27.33
N TYR A 194 -13.39 18.54 -27.27
CA TYR A 194 -12.76 17.21 -27.31
C TYR A 194 -12.15 16.92 -28.67
N TYR A 195 -10.96 16.39 -28.69
CA TYR A 195 -10.37 15.78 -29.87
C TYR A 195 -11.12 14.52 -30.27
N ILE A 196 -11.47 14.36 -31.52
CA ILE A 196 -12.10 13.17 -32.09
C ILE A 196 -11.19 12.64 -33.19
N PRO A 197 -10.61 11.45 -33.06
CA PRO A 197 -9.76 10.87 -34.11
C PRO A 197 -10.53 10.69 -35.45
N ASP A 198 -9.84 10.85 -36.58
CA ASP A 198 -10.44 10.70 -37.91
C ASP A 198 -11.03 9.30 -38.16
N ASN A 199 -10.42 8.30 -37.57
CA ASN A 199 -10.88 6.91 -37.63
C ASN A 199 -12.00 6.58 -36.62
N TYR A 200 -12.47 7.52 -35.79
CA TYR A 200 -13.57 7.33 -34.85
C TYR A 200 -14.91 7.25 -35.60
N LYS A 201 -15.54 6.09 -35.61
CA LYS A 201 -16.78 5.82 -36.40
C LYS A 201 -18.04 5.65 -35.54
N GLU A 202 -17.94 5.69 -34.22
CA GLU A 202 -19.10 5.64 -33.35
C GLU A 202 -19.81 6.99 -33.27
N SER A 203 -21.13 6.98 -32.99
CA SER A 203 -21.93 8.19 -32.85
C SER A 203 -21.76 8.94 -31.55
N THR A 204 -21.24 8.24 -30.55
CA THR A 204 -21.03 8.74 -29.18
C THR A 204 -19.60 8.50 -28.69
N VAL A 205 -19.17 9.31 -27.74
CA VAL A 205 -17.88 9.18 -27.03
C VAL A 205 -18.11 9.16 -25.52
N PRO A 206 -17.19 8.61 -24.72
CA PRO A 206 -17.23 8.74 -23.28
C PRO A 206 -17.20 10.20 -22.80
N SER A 207 -17.99 10.52 -21.78
CA SER A 207 -17.82 11.75 -21.01
C SER A 207 -16.73 11.53 -19.97
N LEU A 208 -15.65 12.30 -20.05
CA LEU A 208 -14.52 12.17 -19.12
C LEU A 208 -14.71 13.05 -17.89
N ASN A 209 -14.41 12.51 -16.71
CA ASN A 209 -14.51 13.21 -15.43
C ASN A 209 -13.12 13.56 -14.90
N PHE A 210 -12.83 14.85 -14.78
CA PHE A 210 -11.53 15.36 -14.33
C PHE A 210 -11.59 16.08 -12.97
N ARG A 211 -12.77 16.14 -12.34
CA ARG A 211 -13.00 16.95 -11.12
C ARG A 211 -11.94 16.73 -10.04
N GLU A 212 -11.61 15.48 -9.77
CA GLU A 212 -10.65 15.12 -8.72
C GLU A 212 -9.21 15.36 -9.14
N VAL A 213 -8.92 15.13 -10.42
CA VAL A 213 -7.62 15.42 -11.03
C VAL A 213 -7.36 16.92 -11.01
N ASP A 214 -8.32 17.73 -11.40
CA ASP A 214 -8.23 19.20 -11.37
C ASP A 214 -7.95 19.69 -9.95
N GLY A 215 -8.71 19.19 -8.96
CA GLY A 215 -8.51 19.57 -7.58
C GLY A 215 -7.13 19.16 -7.04
N ALA A 216 -6.59 18.01 -7.47
CA ALA A 216 -5.25 17.60 -7.12
C ALA A 216 -4.16 18.48 -7.77
N LEU A 217 -4.34 18.86 -9.04
CA LEU A 217 -3.44 19.79 -9.75
C LEU A 217 -3.45 21.18 -9.10
N GLU A 218 -4.61 21.70 -8.68
CA GLU A 218 -4.73 22.95 -7.94
C GLU A 218 -3.97 22.92 -6.61
N VAL A 219 -4.09 21.81 -5.86
CA VAL A 219 -3.32 21.61 -4.63
C VAL A 219 -1.82 21.52 -4.92
N ALA A 220 -1.41 20.83 -5.99
CA ALA A 220 -0.02 20.71 -6.39
C ALA A 220 0.58 22.09 -6.75
N ALA A 221 -0.10 22.84 -7.63
CA ALA A 221 0.33 24.19 -8.03
C ALA A 221 0.49 25.12 -6.84
N LYS A 222 -0.52 25.19 -5.97
CA LYS A 222 -0.52 26.04 -4.78
C LYS A 222 0.60 25.72 -3.77
N ASN A 223 1.04 24.46 -3.73
CA ASN A 223 1.99 23.98 -2.71
C ASN A 223 3.38 23.65 -3.27
N GLY A 224 3.63 23.85 -4.56
CA GLY A 224 4.91 23.57 -5.21
C GLY A 224 5.23 22.06 -5.26
N LEU A 225 4.19 21.20 -5.27
CA LEU A 225 4.35 19.75 -5.39
C LEU A 225 4.36 19.34 -6.86
N LYS A 226 5.10 18.29 -7.15
CA LYS A 226 5.10 17.62 -8.45
C LYS A 226 4.17 16.40 -8.43
N MET A 227 3.74 15.93 -9.58
CA MET A 227 2.86 14.77 -9.68
C MET A 227 3.42 13.75 -10.69
N ARG A 228 3.39 12.48 -10.30
CA ARG A 228 3.57 11.34 -11.17
C ARG A 228 2.18 10.85 -11.58
N ALA A 229 1.83 11.00 -12.85
CA ALA A 229 0.51 10.67 -13.37
C ALA A 229 0.36 9.16 -13.56
N HIS A 230 -0.71 8.57 -13.02
CA HIS A 230 -0.92 7.12 -12.98
C HIS A 230 -2.40 6.79 -13.14
N THR A 231 -2.83 6.16 -14.18
CA THR A 231 -2.21 5.57 -15.38
C THR A 231 -3.18 5.73 -16.58
N LEU A 232 -2.67 5.71 -17.83
CA LEU A 232 -3.54 5.83 -19.02
C LEU A 232 -4.15 4.48 -19.41
N VAL A 233 -3.34 3.44 -19.55
CA VAL A 233 -3.76 2.11 -20.02
C VAL A 233 -3.47 1.05 -18.96
N TRP A 234 -4.52 0.37 -18.52
CA TRP A 234 -4.40 -0.73 -17.58
C TRP A 234 -5.51 -1.77 -17.80
N HIS A 235 -5.21 -3.04 -17.63
CA HIS A 235 -6.18 -4.14 -17.76
C HIS A 235 -7.10 -4.28 -16.53
N SER A 236 -6.64 -3.82 -15.36
CA SER A 236 -7.45 -3.63 -14.15
C SER A 236 -8.02 -2.20 -14.13
N GLN A 237 -8.90 -1.86 -13.25
CA GLN A 237 -9.52 -0.54 -13.08
C GLN A 237 -9.75 0.26 -14.39
N THR A 238 -10.07 -0.46 -15.48
CA THR A 238 -10.67 0.09 -16.70
C THR A 238 -12.06 -0.53 -16.82
N PRO A 239 -13.13 0.27 -16.90
CA PRO A 239 -14.49 -0.28 -16.82
C PRO A 239 -14.80 -1.15 -18.04
N ALA A 240 -15.40 -2.32 -17.82
CA ALA A 240 -15.69 -3.29 -18.86
C ALA A 240 -16.54 -2.72 -20.02
N TRP A 241 -17.41 -1.75 -19.73
CA TRP A 241 -18.23 -1.10 -20.76
C TRP A 241 -17.40 -0.36 -21.81
N PHE A 242 -16.18 0.11 -21.48
CA PHE A 242 -15.29 0.78 -22.43
C PHE A 242 -14.82 -0.15 -23.56
N PHE A 243 -14.86 -1.45 -23.35
CA PHE A 243 -14.53 -2.49 -24.34
C PHE A 243 -15.76 -3.05 -25.05
N SER A 244 -16.97 -2.64 -24.65
CA SER A 244 -18.22 -3.13 -25.22
C SER A 244 -18.57 -2.45 -26.55
N ASP A 245 -19.21 -3.21 -27.46
CA ASP A 245 -19.74 -2.65 -28.70
C ASP A 245 -20.75 -1.54 -28.39
N LYS A 246 -20.54 -0.35 -28.98
CA LYS A 246 -21.33 0.87 -28.74
C LYS A 246 -21.45 1.31 -27.28
N TYR A 247 -20.54 0.84 -26.40
CA TYR A 247 -20.57 1.06 -24.96
C TYR A 247 -21.76 0.45 -24.20
N GLU A 248 -22.60 -0.38 -24.85
CA GLU A 248 -23.94 -0.69 -24.33
C GLU A 248 -24.18 -2.14 -23.93
N ASN A 249 -23.41 -3.12 -24.44
CA ASN A 249 -23.80 -4.51 -24.29
C ASN A 249 -22.66 -5.44 -23.90
N ASP A 250 -23.00 -6.74 -23.78
CA ASP A 250 -22.06 -7.78 -23.39
C ASP A 250 -21.15 -8.28 -24.52
N LYS A 251 -21.22 -7.68 -25.71
CA LYS A 251 -20.38 -8.03 -26.84
C LYS A 251 -19.15 -7.12 -26.87
N ASP A 252 -17.98 -7.71 -27.06
CA ASP A 252 -16.75 -6.96 -27.23
C ASP A 252 -16.74 -6.20 -28.56
N THR A 253 -16.17 -4.98 -28.54
CA THR A 253 -15.90 -4.23 -29.77
C THR A 253 -14.74 -4.85 -30.56
N ASN A 254 -14.42 -4.30 -31.73
CA ASN A 254 -13.31 -4.76 -32.56
C ASN A 254 -12.06 -3.89 -32.38
N VAL A 255 -10.93 -4.38 -32.91
CA VAL A 255 -9.61 -3.71 -32.80
C VAL A 255 -9.66 -2.30 -33.38
N ALA A 256 -10.23 -2.08 -34.58
CA ALA A 256 -10.26 -0.76 -35.23
C ALA A 256 -11.04 0.28 -34.40
N THR A 257 -12.16 -0.14 -33.79
CA THR A 257 -12.92 0.73 -32.89
C THR A 257 -12.13 1.00 -31.60
N MET A 258 -11.46 -0.03 -31.04
CA MET A 258 -10.68 0.14 -29.83
C MET A 258 -9.44 1.02 -30.06
N ASP A 259 -8.80 0.93 -31.21
CA ASP A 259 -7.73 1.84 -31.63
C ASP A 259 -8.16 3.31 -31.63
N ALA A 260 -9.38 3.59 -32.11
CA ALA A 260 -9.91 4.94 -32.10
C ALA A 260 -10.30 5.41 -30.68
N ARG A 261 -10.81 4.50 -29.84
CA ARG A 261 -11.13 4.82 -28.43
C ARG A 261 -9.87 5.09 -27.62
N GLU A 262 -8.80 4.34 -27.84
CA GLU A 262 -7.50 4.53 -27.19
C GLU A 262 -6.93 5.90 -27.53
N ASP A 263 -6.94 6.27 -28.82
CA ASP A 263 -6.52 7.58 -29.30
C ASP A 263 -7.37 8.69 -28.68
N PHE A 264 -8.70 8.58 -28.75
CA PHE A 264 -9.60 9.53 -28.10
C PHE A 264 -9.28 9.70 -26.60
N TYR A 265 -9.10 8.61 -25.88
CA TYR A 265 -8.91 8.64 -24.45
C TYR A 265 -7.57 9.27 -24.05
N ILE A 266 -6.47 8.77 -24.61
CA ILE A 266 -5.11 9.24 -24.29
C ILE A 266 -4.97 10.72 -24.65
N HIS A 267 -5.41 11.11 -25.83
CA HIS A 267 -5.33 12.49 -26.30
C HIS A 267 -6.08 13.45 -25.37
N ASN A 268 -7.35 13.15 -25.09
CA ASN A 268 -8.17 14.06 -24.29
C ASN A 268 -7.75 14.09 -22.81
N VAL A 269 -7.29 12.98 -22.23
CA VAL A 269 -6.79 12.97 -20.85
C VAL A 269 -5.50 13.78 -20.72
N MET A 270 -4.54 13.56 -21.61
CA MET A 270 -3.27 14.29 -21.56
C MET A 270 -3.45 15.78 -21.89
N ALA A 271 -4.25 16.11 -22.91
CA ALA A 271 -4.55 17.49 -23.26
C ALA A 271 -5.19 18.23 -22.08
N HIS A 272 -6.20 17.63 -21.43
CA HIS A 272 -6.86 18.23 -20.28
C HIS A 272 -5.87 18.57 -19.16
N VAL A 273 -5.03 17.61 -18.77
CA VAL A 273 -4.02 17.82 -17.72
C VAL A 273 -3.03 18.91 -18.09
N MET A 274 -2.52 18.92 -19.33
CA MET A 274 -1.55 19.91 -19.78
C MET A 274 -2.15 21.31 -19.92
N GLU A 275 -3.40 21.44 -20.37
CA GLU A 275 -4.09 22.74 -20.39
C GLU A 275 -4.41 23.22 -18.96
N LYS A 276 -4.80 22.33 -18.05
CA LYS A 276 -4.99 22.70 -16.63
C LYS A 276 -3.68 23.16 -15.97
N GLU A 277 -2.56 22.52 -16.27
CA GLU A 277 -1.25 22.99 -15.82
C GLU A 277 -0.93 24.39 -16.34
N LYS A 278 -1.19 24.65 -17.64
CA LYS A 278 -1.01 25.99 -18.24
C LYS A 278 -1.89 27.04 -17.58
N GLU A 279 -3.16 26.70 -17.30
CA GLU A 279 -4.07 27.57 -16.55
C GLU A 279 -3.50 27.92 -15.16
N LEU A 280 -3.01 26.93 -14.43
CA LEU A 280 -2.58 27.09 -13.04
C LEU A 280 -1.19 27.72 -12.87
N THR A 281 -0.30 27.51 -13.84
CA THR A 281 1.14 27.80 -13.66
C THR A 281 1.76 28.58 -14.82
N GLY A 282 1.04 28.78 -15.91
CA GLY A 282 1.53 29.39 -17.13
C GLY A 282 2.23 28.43 -18.10
N SER A 283 2.47 27.17 -17.75
CA SER A 283 3.15 26.22 -18.65
C SER A 283 2.76 24.77 -18.40
N ALA A 284 2.60 23.99 -19.49
CA ALA A 284 2.46 22.55 -19.45
C ALA A 284 3.74 21.87 -18.93
N GLY A 285 3.62 20.67 -18.36
CA GLY A 285 4.74 19.90 -17.80
C GLY A 285 5.40 20.57 -16.59
N SER A 286 4.68 21.45 -15.91
CA SER A 286 5.17 22.17 -14.74
C SER A 286 4.88 21.44 -13.42
N ILE A 287 3.84 20.60 -13.40
CA ILE A 287 3.41 19.80 -12.25
C ILE A 287 3.70 18.32 -12.52
N VAL A 288 3.17 17.78 -13.64
CA VAL A 288 3.39 16.39 -14.05
C VAL A 288 4.77 16.25 -14.66
N TYR A 289 5.63 15.45 -14.03
CA TYR A 289 7.01 15.20 -14.47
C TYR A 289 7.23 13.79 -15.03
N ALA A 290 6.30 12.90 -14.78
CA ALA A 290 6.34 11.51 -15.22
C ALA A 290 4.92 10.99 -15.46
N TRP A 291 4.76 10.09 -16.42
CA TRP A 291 3.48 9.48 -16.74
C TRP A 291 3.61 7.97 -16.92
N ASP A 292 2.83 7.19 -16.16
CA ASP A 292 2.64 5.76 -16.42
C ASP A 292 1.68 5.62 -17.59
N VAL A 293 2.23 5.34 -18.78
CA VAL A 293 1.41 5.17 -19.98
C VAL A 293 0.68 3.84 -19.95
N VAL A 294 1.42 2.78 -19.65
CA VAL A 294 0.86 1.43 -19.52
C VAL A 294 1.29 0.80 -18.20
N ASN A 295 0.29 0.27 -17.50
CA ASN A 295 0.48 -0.41 -16.22
C ASN A 295 0.25 -1.92 -16.36
N GLU A 296 1.21 -2.73 -15.86
CA GLU A 296 1.09 -4.17 -15.62
C GLU A 296 0.77 -5.04 -16.85
N TYR A 297 1.24 -4.66 -18.03
CA TYR A 297 1.00 -5.49 -19.23
C TYR A 297 1.52 -6.92 -19.08
N LEU A 298 2.67 -7.13 -18.46
CA LEU A 298 3.25 -8.46 -18.29
C LEU A 298 2.48 -9.33 -17.29
N HIS A 299 1.60 -8.73 -16.47
CA HIS A 299 0.75 -9.39 -15.47
C HIS A 299 -0.76 -9.32 -15.80
N ARG A 300 -1.12 -9.17 -17.07
CA ARG A 300 -2.49 -8.96 -17.57
C ARG A 300 -3.45 -10.15 -17.49
N GLN A 301 -3.07 -11.25 -16.88
CA GLN A 301 -3.86 -12.48 -16.84
C GLN A 301 -4.99 -12.41 -15.81
N GLY A 302 -6.07 -13.13 -16.05
CA GLY A 302 -7.17 -13.34 -15.09
C GLY A 302 -8.31 -12.31 -15.11
N PHE A 303 -8.26 -11.32 -16.01
CA PHE A 303 -9.30 -10.32 -16.15
C PHE A 303 -10.21 -10.62 -17.35
N THR A 304 -11.52 -10.42 -17.20
CA THR A 304 -12.50 -10.55 -18.27
C THR A 304 -12.79 -9.19 -18.88
N ARG A 305 -12.98 -9.16 -20.20
CA ARG A 305 -13.35 -7.95 -20.95
C ARG A 305 -12.35 -6.80 -20.72
N THR A 306 -11.16 -6.97 -21.29
CA THR A 306 -10.06 -6.03 -21.25
C THR A 306 -9.38 -5.91 -22.60
N TRP A 307 -8.29 -5.15 -22.66
CA TRP A 307 -7.42 -5.02 -23.82
C TRP A 307 -7.05 -6.34 -24.49
N THR A 308 -6.73 -7.37 -23.69
CA THR A 308 -6.35 -8.68 -24.23
C THR A 308 -7.48 -9.44 -24.88
N ASN A 309 -8.73 -9.15 -24.54
CA ASN A 309 -9.89 -9.73 -25.24
C ASN A 309 -10.01 -9.18 -26.66
N ILE A 310 -9.77 -7.88 -26.83
CA ILE A 310 -9.85 -7.20 -28.13
C ILE A 310 -8.64 -7.56 -29.01
N TYR A 311 -7.43 -7.34 -28.49
CA TYR A 311 -6.19 -7.50 -29.27
C TYR A 311 -5.65 -8.93 -29.24
N LYS A 312 -6.37 -9.85 -28.61
CA LYS A 312 -5.92 -11.22 -28.33
C LYS A 312 -4.60 -11.22 -27.54
N ASN A 313 -4.03 -12.33 -27.31
CA ASN A 313 -2.75 -12.36 -26.59
C ASN A 313 -1.61 -12.04 -27.55
N SER A 314 -1.15 -10.80 -27.58
CA SER A 314 -0.09 -10.31 -28.48
C SER A 314 1.33 -10.73 -28.06
N GLY A 315 1.49 -11.56 -27.04
CA GLY A 315 2.80 -12.02 -26.55
C GLY A 315 3.70 -10.84 -26.15
N ASP A 316 4.91 -10.81 -26.68
CA ASP A 316 5.92 -9.79 -26.37
C ASP A 316 5.85 -8.53 -27.27
N THR A 317 4.89 -8.48 -28.21
CA THR A 317 4.76 -7.39 -29.20
C THR A 317 3.34 -6.82 -29.24
N PRO A 318 2.81 -6.28 -28.14
CA PRO A 318 1.45 -5.79 -28.05
C PRO A 318 1.27 -4.45 -28.81
N SER A 319 0.51 -4.46 -29.90
CA SER A 319 0.32 -3.27 -30.75
C SER A 319 -0.31 -2.10 -29.99
N TYR A 320 -1.34 -2.33 -29.17
CA TYR A 320 -1.98 -1.28 -28.39
C TYR A 320 -1.03 -0.64 -27.35
N VAL A 321 -0.12 -1.43 -26.76
CA VAL A 321 0.88 -0.88 -25.81
C VAL A 321 1.83 0.06 -26.52
N LYS A 322 2.38 -0.33 -27.69
CA LYS A 322 3.24 0.54 -28.48
C LYS A 322 2.47 1.78 -28.91
N LYS A 323 1.24 1.62 -29.42
CA LYS A 323 0.36 2.73 -29.83
C LYS A 323 0.08 3.70 -28.68
N ALA A 324 -0.17 3.22 -27.46
CA ALA A 324 -0.36 4.09 -26.31
C ALA A 324 0.85 5.02 -26.08
N PHE A 325 2.07 4.49 -26.21
CA PHE A 325 3.28 5.29 -26.08
C PHE A 325 3.48 6.26 -27.26
N GLU A 326 3.19 5.84 -28.49
CA GLU A 326 3.21 6.73 -29.69
C GLU A 326 2.27 7.92 -29.51
N LEU A 327 1.02 7.66 -29.09
CA LEU A 327 0.02 8.70 -28.81
C LEU A 327 0.46 9.63 -27.68
N ALA A 328 0.89 9.06 -26.57
CA ALA A 328 1.34 9.83 -25.41
C ALA A 328 2.57 10.69 -25.74
N TYR A 329 3.53 10.15 -26.47
CA TYR A 329 4.72 10.90 -26.89
C TYR A 329 4.36 12.00 -27.91
N GLY A 330 3.41 11.73 -28.81
CA GLY A 330 2.83 12.74 -29.72
C GLY A 330 2.25 13.92 -28.94
N MET A 331 1.56 13.66 -27.83
CA MET A 331 1.04 14.70 -26.94
C MET A 331 2.16 15.50 -26.28
N LEU A 332 3.24 14.85 -25.79
CA LEU A 332 4.39 15.59 -25.26
C LEU A 332 5.01 16.53 -26.29
N LYS A 333 5.11 16.09 -27.54
CA LYS A 333 5.63 16.95 -28.66
C LYS A 333 4.68 18.10 -28.96
N THR A 334 3.36 17.87 -29.01
CA THR A 334 2.35 18.89 -29.23
C THR A 334 2.44 20.04 -28.22
N TYR A 335 2.74 19.69 -26.97
CA TYR A 335 2.90 20.67 -25.87
C TYR A 335 4.35 21.13 -25.67
N ASN A 336 5.30 20.61 -26.42
CA ASN A 336 6.75 20.90 -26.31
C ASN A 336 7.29 20.64 -24.88
N VAL A 337 6.96 19.46 -24.33
CA VAL A 337 7.34 19.06 -22.97
C VAL A 337 8.06 17.70 -22.90
N GLN A 338 8.49 17.13 -24.02
CA GLN A 338 9.18 15.84 -24.09
C GLN A 338 10.50 15.81 -23.29
N ASP A 339 11.12 16.97 -23.08
CA ASP A 339 12.34 17.11 -22.25
C ASP A 339 12.03 17.24 -20.75
N LYS A 340 10.76 17.48 -20.39
CA LYS A 340 10.31 17.70 -19.00
C LYS A 340 9.56 16.51 -18.41
N VAL A 341 8.86 15.74 -19.25
CA VAL A 341 8.00 14.64 -18.84
C VAL A 341 8.52 13.33 -19.40
N THR A 342 8.79 12.37 -18.56
CA THR A 342 9.19 11.03 -19.00
C THR A 342 7.99 10.07 -18.99
N LEU A 343 7.86 9.29 -20.06
CA LEU A 343 6.85 8.23 -20.19
C LEU A 343 7.41 6.89 -19.66
N PHE A 344 6.65 6.22 -18.82
CA PHE A 344 7.04 5.00 -18.13
C PHE A 344 6.14 3.82 -18.51
N TYR A 345 6.76 2.66 -18.62
CA TYR A 345 6.11 1.38 -18.41
C TYR A 345 6.22 1.04 -16.92
N ASN A 346 5.10 0.80 -16.24
CA ASN A 346 5.05 0.55 -14.79
C ASN A 346 4.55 -0.87 -14.51
N ASP A 347 5.26 -1.63 -13.66
CA ASP A 347 4.84 -2.99 -13.33
C ASP A 347 5.37 -3.45 -11.96
N TYR A 348 4.70 -4.45 -11.36
CA TYR A 348 5.18 -5.12 -10.16
C TYR A 348 6.05 -6.34 -10.51
N ASN A 349 6.77 -6.87 -9.53
CA ASN A 349 7.62 -8.05 -9.68
C ASN A 349 8.62 -8.00 -10.85
N THR A 350 8.99 -6.82 -11.32
CA THR A 350 9.94 -6.62 -12.43
C THR A 350 11.28 -7.29 -12.20
N TYR A 351 11.64 -7.56 -10.95
CA TYR A 351 12.86 -8.30 -10.56
C TYR A 351 12.80 -9.80 -10.91
N PHE A 352 11.62 -10.37 -11.13
CA PHE A 352 11.47 -11.73 -11.69
C PHE A 352 11.39 -11.74 -13.21
N GLY A 353 10.92 -10.65 -13.80
CA GLY A 353 10.72 -10.51 -15.25
C GLY A 353 11.67 -9.53 -15.92
N ILE A 354 12.96 -9.51 -15.55
CA ILE A 354 13.93 -8.52 -16.05
C ILE A 354 13.98 -8.52 -17.59
N GLN A 355 14.16 -9.70 -18.20
CA GLN A 355 14.30 -9.81 -19.65
C GLN A 355 12.97 -9.48 -20.36
N GLN A 356 11.84 -9.94 -19.81
CA GLN A 356 10.51 -9.64 -20.36
C GLN A 356 10.23 -8.13 -20.34
N THR A 357 10.58 -7.46 -19.23
CA THR A 357 10.45 -5.99 -19.12
C THR A 357 11.32 -5.30 -20.17
N LEU A 358 12.59 -5.69 -20.30
CA LEU A 358 13.50 -5.11 -21.30
C LEU A 358 13.02 -5.38 -22.74
N ASN A 359 12.55 -6.59 -23.04
CA ASN A 359 12.01 -6.92 -24.36
C ASN A 359 10.82 -6.02 -24.70
N LEU A 360 9.89 -5.81 -23.76
CA LEU A 360 8.72 -4.98 -23.95
C LEU A 360 9.09 -3.51 -24.21
N VAL A 361 9.92 -2.91 -23.36
CA VAL A 361 10.29 -1.49 -23.52
C VAL A 361 11.15 -1.26 -24.77
N ASN A 362 11.95 -2.25 -25.18
CA ASN A 362 12.69 -2.22 -26.44
C ASN A 362 11.75 -2.35 -27.65
N PHE A 363 10.71 -3.19 -27.57
CA PHE A 363 9.68 -3.28 -28.60
C PHE A 363 8.91 -1.97 -28.76
N ILE A 364 8.55 -1.32 -27.66
CA ILE A 364 7.89 0.00 -27.67
C ILE A 364 8.75 1.02 -28.43
N ASN A 365 10.05 1.04 -28.17
CA ASN A 365 11.00 1.98 -28.80
C ASN A 365 11.51 1.57 -30.18
N LYS A 366 11.13 0.36 -30.66
CA LYS A 366 11.60 -0.16 -31.93
C LYS A 366 11.04 0.67 -33.10
N ASP A 367 11.90 1.02 -34.05
CA ASP A 367 11.59 1.80 -35.24
C ASP A 367 11.10 3.24 -34.96
N GLU A 368 11.26 3.69 -33.70
CA GLU A 368 10.97 5.09 -33.33
C GLU A 368 12.22 5.96 -33.50
N PRO A 369 12.09 7.21 -34.01
CA PRO A 369 13.21 8.12 -34.18
C PRO A 369 13.80 8.59 -32.84
N GLU A 370 13.02 8.51 -31.76
CA GLU A 370 13.36 8.92 -30.42
C GLU A 370 12.85 7.88 -29.41
N LYS A 371 13.42 7.84 -28.22
CA LYS A 371 12.97 6.93 -27.17
C LYS A 371 11.62 7.39 -26.58
N ILE A 372 10.51 6.81 -27.05
CA ILE A 372 9.15 7.15 -26.60
C ILE A 372 8.78 6.53 -25.24
N CYS A 373 9.35 5.38 -24.89
CA CYS A 373 9.34 4.85 -23.53
C CYS A 373 10.69 5.15 -22.89
N GLY A 374 10.79 6.21 -22.12
CA GLY A 374 12.04 6.67 -21.50
C GLY A 374 12.33 6.01 -20.15
N GLY A 375 11.34 5.44 -19.48
CA GLY A 375 11.47 4.97 -18.12
C GLY A 375 10.83 3.61 -17.82
N ILE A 376 11.36 2.95 -16.80
CA ILE A 376 10.81 1.73 -16.20
C ILE A 376 10.40 2.05 -14.76
N GLY A 377 9.12 1.89 -14.46
CA GLY A 377 8.57 1.98 -13.12
C GLY A 377 8.60 0.61 -12.45
N MET A 378 9.36 0.51 -11.36
CA MET A 378 9.33 -0.63 -10.46
C MET A 378 8.34 -0.34 -9.35
N GLN A 379 7.12 -0.93 -9.39
CA GLN A 379 6.11 -0.69 -8.35
C GLN A 379 6.67 -0.96 -6.94
N SER A 380 7.38 -2.07 -6.79
CA SER A 380 8.05 -2.42 -5.52
C SER A 380 7.08 -2.68 -4.37
N HIS A 381 5.96 -3.33 -4.66
CA HIS A 381 5.11 -3.98 -3.67
C HIS A 381 5.79 -5.25 -3.17
N VAL A 382 6.68 -5.12 -2.19
CA VAL A 382 7.56 -6.21 -1.74
C VAL A 382 7.19 -6.71 -0.34
N ASP A 383 7.69 -7.90 -0.02
CA ASP A 383 7.69 -8.46 1.34
C ASP A 383 9.14 -8.63 1.82
N ILE A 384 9.37 -8.62 3.11
CA ILE A 384 10.75 -8.79 3.65
C ILE A 384 11.42 -10.12 3.28
N LYS A 385 10.68 -11.06 2.73
CA LYS A 385 11.18 -12.34 2.22
C LYS A 385 11.40 -12.34 0.71
N VAL A 386 10.62 -11.50 -0.01
CA VAL A 386 10.57 -11.54 -1.47
C VAL A 386 10.40 -10.11 -2.02
N PRO A 387 11.29 -9.69 -2.91
CA PRO A 387 12.50 -10.36 -3.39
C PRO A 387 13.65 -10.33 -2.37
N THR A 388 14.71 -11.09 -2.61
CA THR A 388 15.98 -10.84 -1.92
C THR A 388 16.56 -9.49 -2.36
N ILE A 389 17.33 -8.87 -1.50
CA ILE A 389 17.98 -7.58 -1.81
C ILE A 389 18.91 -7.70 -3.04
N GLU A 390 19.60 -8.84 -3.18
CA GLU A 390 20.47 -9.11 -4.32
C GLU A 390 19.69 -9.18 -5.65
N LEU A 391 18.56 -9.91 -5.67
CA LEU A 391 17.71 -10.02 -6.86
C LEU A 391 17.14 -8.65 -7.27
N TYR A 392 16.68 -7.87 -6.29
CA TYR A 392 16.19 -6.52 -6.53
C TYR A 392 17.30 -5.62 -7.11
N GLY A 393 18.50 -5.66 -6.50
CA GLY A 393 19.64 -4.89 -6.96
C GLY A 393 20.09 -5.28 -8.37
N THR A 394 20.05 -6.58 -8.72
CA THR A 394 20.35 -7.08 -10.06
C THR A 394 19.38 -6.54 -11.11
N ALA A 395 18.08 -6.54 -10.82
CA ALA A 395 17.07 -5.98 -11.72
C ALA A 395 17.31 -4.49 -11.97
N LEU A 396 17.47 -3.73 -10.90
CA LEU A 396 17.74 -2.30 -10.98
C LEU A 396 19.00 -2.00 -11.81
N GLU A 397 20.09 -2.73 -11.58
CA GLU A 397 21.34 -2.57 -12.33
C GLU A 397 21.13 -2.84 -13.83
N LYS A 398 20.39 -3.89 -14.19
CA LYS A 398 20.10 -4.23 -15.59
C LYS A 398 19.28 -3.14 -16.28
N PHE A 399 18.27 -2.59 -15.64
CA PHE A 399 17.46 -1.50 -16.19
C PHE A 399 18.29 -0.22 -16.35
N LEU A 400 19.12 0.11 -15.37
CA LEU A 400 20.03 1.25 -15.45
C LEU A 400 21.08 1.08 -16.56
N ALA A 401 21.67 -0.12 -16.71
CA ALA A 401 22.65 -0.43 -17.76
C ALA A 401 22.04 -0.40 -19.17
N ALA A 402 20.73 -0.65 -19.30
CA ALA A 402 20.00 -0.52 -20.55
C ALA A 402 19.64 0.94 -20.91
N GLY A 403 20.05 1.92 -20.08
CA GLY A 403 19.86 3.34 -20.33
C GLY A 403 18.43 3.83 -20.08
N TYR A 404 17.62 3.13 -19.27
CA TYR A 404 16.30 3.56 -18.88
C TYR A 404 16.33 4.39 -17.57
N GLU A 405 15.61 5.49 -17.55
CA GLU A 405 15.26 6.14 -16.27
C GLU A 405 14.49 5.15 -15.41
N VAL A 406 14.82 5.02 -14.13
CA VAL A 406 14.12 4.12 -13.22
C VAL A 406 13.45 4.91 -12.11
N GLN A 407 12.20 4.59 -11.80
CA GLN A 407 11.53 5.06 -10.59
C GLN A 407 10.99 3.90 -9.79
N ILE A 408 11.10 4.00 -8.47
CA ILE A 408 10.46 3.12 -7.51
C ILE A 408 9.10 3.76 -7.24
N THR A 409 8.04 3.19 -7.80
CA THR A 409 6.80 3.94 -8.05
C THR A 409 5.72 3.74 -7.00
N GLU A 410 5.77 2.62 -6.26
CA GLU A 410 4.67 2.22 -5.37
C GLU A 410 5.20 1.47 -4.12
N LEU A 411 6.33 1.93 -3.58
CA LEU A 411 7.03 1.20 -2.53
C LEU A 411 6.17 0.96 -1.29
N ASP A 412 5.92 -0.27 -1.01
CA ASP A 412 5.49 -0.78 0.29
C ASP A 412 6.25 -2.08 0.64
N VAL A 413 6.52 -2.31 1.92
CA VAL A 413 7.33 -3.45 2.39
C VAL A 413 6.55 -4.18 3.47
N THR A 414 5.89 -5.26 3.11
CA THR A 414 5.05 -6.04 4.03
C THR A 414 5.86 -6.93 4.97
N ILE A 415 5.24 -7.26 6.09
CA ILE A 415 5.63 -8.34 7.00
C ILE A 415 4.44 -9.28 7.21
N ASN A 416 4.72 -10.57 7.40
CA ASN A 416 3.70 -11.61 7.60
C ASN A 416 2.69 -11.69 6.44
N TYR A 417 3.15 -11.40 5.22
CA TYR A 417 2.39 -11.58 3.99
C TYR A 417 2.35 -13.07 3.63
N ASP A 418 1.15 -13.60 3.40
CA ASP A 418 1.00 -14.95 2.88
C ASP A 418 1.19 -14.96 1.37
N THR A 419 2.23 -15.61 0.89
CA THR A 419 2.55 -15.73 -0.54
C THR A 419 1.49 -16.49 -1.37
N ASN A 420 0.51 -17.11 -0.69
CA ASN A 420 -0.64 -17.76 -1.34
C ASN A 420 -1.79 -16.79 -1.67
N GLY A 421 -1.55 -15.48 -1.53
CA GLY A 421 -2.52 -14.45 -1.91
C GLY A 421 -3.56 -14.11 -0.84
N SER A 422 -3.52 -14.73 0.32
CA SER A 422 -4.32 -14.31 1.46
C SER A 422 -3.51 -13.41 2.38
N TYR A 423 -4.03 -12.22 2.66
CA TYR A 423 -3.46 -11.26 3.62
C TYR A 423 -3.68 -11.77 5.06
N SER A 424 -3.28 -12.98 5.36
CA SER A 424 -3.44 -13.55 6.69
C SER A 424 -2.16 -13.38 7.50
N TYR A 425 -2.29 -12.96 8.73
CA TYR A 425 -1.26 -13.06 9.78
C TYR A 425 -1.01 -14.55 10.14
N ALA A 426 -0.71 -15.37 9.14
CA ALA A 426 -0.34 -16.75 9.37
C ALA A 426 1.07 -16.76 9.98
N ASP A 427 1.19 -17.09 11.23
CA ASP A 427 2.44 -17.16 11.97
C ASP A 427 3.18 -15.82 12.22
N GLU A 428 2.78 -15.06 13.20
CA GLU A 428 3.36 -13.82 13.78
C GLU A 428 4.88 -13.89 14.08
N LYS A 429 5.71 -14.34 13.13
CA LYS A 429 7.15 -14.53 13.36
C LYS A 429 7.95 -13.28 13.01
N GLU A 430 7.48 -12.49 12.03
CA GLU A 430 8.16 -11.30 11.53
C GLU A 430 7.78 -10.06 12.34
N THR A 431 8.72 -9.15 12.48
CA THR A 431 8.55 -7.97 13.33
C THR A 431 8.85 -6.68 12.58
N ASN A 432 8.39 -5.54 13.13
CA ASN A 432 8.77 -4.22 12.62
C ASN A 432 10.31 -3.99 12.65
N ALA A 433 11.06 -4.74 13.44
CA ALA A 433 12.52 -4.68 13.42
C ALA A 433 13.11 -5.39 12.20
N ASP A 434 12.51 -6.51 11.77
CA ASP A 434 12.90 -7.21 10.56
C ASP A 434 12.57 -6.36 9.33
N GLN A 435 11.38 -5.73 9.30
CA GLN A 435 11.02 -4.77 8.27
C GLN A 435 12.02 -3.61 8.19
N ALA A 436 12.40 -3.04 9.33
CA ALA A 436 13.35 -1.93 9.37
C ALA A 436 14.71 -2.32 8.77
N LYS A 437 15.20 -3.52 9.09
CA LYS A 437 16.45 -4.04 8.53
C LYS A 437 16.35 -4.19 7.00
N TYR A 438 15.26 -4.77 6.50
CA TYR A 438 15.06 -4.95 5.06
C TYR A 438 14.97 -3.60 4.34
N VAL A 439 14.16 -2.66 4.85
CA VAL A 439 14.02 -1.30 4.30
C VAL A 439 15.37 -0.59 4.23
N GLY A 440 16.18 -0.64 5.30
CA GLY A 440 17.51 -0.04 5.30
C GLY A 440 18.43 -0.64 4.23
N GLN A 441 18.43 -1.96 4.09
CA GLN A 441 19.22 -2.66 3.07
C GLN A 441 18.74 -2.35 1.65
N LEU A 442 17.43 -2.37 1.42
CA LEU A 442 16.83 -2.05 0.12
C LEU A 442 17.20 -0.64 -0.32
N MET A 443 17.00 0.35 0.54
CA MET A 443 17.31 1.74 0.23
C MET A 443 18.80 1.96 -0.04
N LYS A 444 19.67 1.33 0.75
CA LYS A 444 21.11 1.38 0.51
C LYS A 444 21.48 0.81 -0.85
N THR A 445 20.93 -0.36 -1.21
CA THR A 445 21.16 -0.99 -2.51
C THR A 445 20.69 -0.11 -3.66
N ILE A 446 19.50 0.51 -3.56
CA ILE A 446 19.00 1.44 -4.58
C ILE A 446 19.98 2.60 -4.79
N LEU A 447 20.46 3.20 -3.72
CA LEU A 447 21.40 4.33 -3.79
C LEU A 447 22.78 3.91 -4.32
N GLU A 448 23.30 2.75 -3.91
CA GLU A 448 24.56 2.19 -4.41
C GLU A 448 24.51 1.92 -5.92
N LYS A 449 23.46 1.24 -6.40
CA LYS A 449 23.28 0.97 -7.82
C LYS A 449 23.09 2.26 -8.63
N ASN A 450 22.34 3.23 -8.10
CA ASN A 450 22.21 4.53 -8.74
C ASN A 450 23.53 5.28 -8.83
N ARG A 451 24.37 5.25 -7.79
CA ARG A 451 25.68 5.91 -7.74
C ARG A 451 26.69 5.25 -8.72
N SER A 452 26.70 3.91 -8.75
CA SER A 452 27.68 3.13 -9.54
C SER A 452 27.33 2.98 -11.02
N ARG A 453 26.16 3.49 -11.46
CA ARG A 453 25.76 3.39 -12.88
C ARG A 453 26.72 4.14 -13.81
N ASP A 454 26.83 3.71 -15.03
CA ASP A 454 27.50 4.46 -16.08
C ASP A 454 26.62 5.68 -16.48
N LYS A 455 27.07 6.89 -16.12
CA LYS A 455 26.35 8.13 -16.40
C LYS A 455 26.36 8.52 -17.89
N ASN A 456 27.29 7.99 -18.68
CA ASN A 456 27.31 8.20 -20.13
C ASN A 456 26.19 7.39 -20.82
N VAL A 457 25.87 6.20 -20.29
CA VAL A 457 24.77 5.36 -20.77
C VAL A 457 23.44 5.81 -20.20
N ASN A 458 23.43 6.15 -18.91
CA ASN A 458 22.23 6.54 -18.20
C ASN A 458 22.47 7.80 -17.33
N PRO A 459 22.35 9.00 -17.92
CA PRO A 459 22.53 10.24 -17.17
C PRO A 459 21.48 10.45 -16.07
N LYS A 460 20.24 9.97 -16.28
CA LYS A 460 19.13 10.17 -15.33
C LYS A 460 19.25 9.25 -14.10
N GLY A 461 19.39 7.95 -14.30
CA GLY A 461 19.47 6.97 -13.22
C GLY A 461 18.13 6.74 -12.51
N VAL A 462 18.18 6.59 -11.18
CA VAL A 462 16.97 6.54 -10.33
C VAL A 462 16.56 7.97 -9.99
N THR A 463 15.42 8.38 -10.52
CA THR A 463 14.95 9.77 -10.38
C THR A 463 13.83 9.94 -9.35
N GLY A 464 13.15 8.86 -8.95
CA GLY A 464 12.03 8.96 -8.02
C GLY A 464 11.85 7.74 -7.14
N ILE A 465 11.38 7.98 -5.91
CA ILE A 465 10.95 6.96 -4.97
C ILE A 465 9.63 7.41 -4.36
N THR A 466 8.55 6.67 -4.64
CA THR A 466 7.19 6.95 -4.15
C THR A 466 6.74 5.85 -3.20
N LEU A 467 6.43 6.21 -1.97
CA LEU A 467 5.80 5.30 -1.00
C LEU A 467 4.31 5.12 -1.33
N TRP A 468 3.78 3.88 -1.26
CA TRP A 468 2.38 3.66 -1.60
C TRP A 468 1.44 3.90 -0.43
N GLY A 469 1.52 5.10 0.15
CA GLY A 469 0.69 5.60 1.23
C GLY A 469 1.46 6.26 2.37
N LEU A 470 0.73 6.91 3.27
CA LEU A 470 1.31 7.66 4.38
C LEU A 470 1.54 6.81 5.64
N TYR A 471 0.59 5.91 6.00
CA TYR A 471 0.69 5.08 7.20
C TYR A 471 -0.14 3.80 7.09
N ASP A 472 0.22 2.78 7.84
CA ASP A 472 -0.26 1.41 7.69
C ASP A 472 -1.80 1.30 7.66
N THR A 473 -2.51 1.99 8.56
CA THR A 473 -3.96 1.79 8.72
C THR A 473 -4.83 2.31 7.58
N ILE A 474 -4.27 3.08 6.64
CA ILE A 474 -4.95 3.52 5.41
C ILE A 474 -4.38 2.86 4.15
N SER A 475 -3.35 2.03 4.29
CA SER A 475 -2.79 1.29 3.16
C SER A 475 -3.76 0.22 2.65
N TRP A 476 -3.71 -0.06 1.36
CA TRP A 476 -4.41 -1.20 0.77
C TRP A 476 -3.94 -2.56 1.33
N ARG A 477 -2.71 -2.61 1.89
CA ARG A 477 -2.11 -3.77 2.57
C ARG A 477 -2.07 -3.58 4.10
N ALA A 478 -3.02 -2.84 4.69
CA ALA A 478 -3.00 -2.44 6.10
C ALA A 478 -2.76 -3.59 7.10
N SER A 479 -3.26 -4.80 6.80
CA SER A 479 -3.07 -5.99 7.62
C SER A 479 -1.60 -6.45 7.75
N CYS A 480 -0.74 -6.07 6.81
CA CYS A 480 0.66 -6.50 6.71
C CYS A 480 1.66 -5.40 7.07
N SER A 481 1.23 -4.32 7.71
CA SER A 481 2.08 -3.22 8.21
C SER A 481 3.10 -2.67 7.21
N PRO A 482 2.69 -2.26 5.98
CA PRO A 482 3.60 -2.09 4.84
C PRO A 482 4.42 -0.81 4.82
N LEU A 483 4.02 0.25 5.56
CA LEU A 483 4.55 1.59 5.40
C LEU A 483 5.52 2.01 6.52
N LEU A 484 6.05 3.23 6.44
CA LEU A 484 7.02 3.76 7.39
C LEU A 484 6.39 4.28 8.70
N PHE A 485 5.07 4.52 8.67
CA PHE A 485 4.30 4.98 9.83
C PHE A 485 3.20 3.97 10.16
N ASP A 486 2.87 3.83 11.44
CA ASP A 486 1.90 2.85 11.94
C ASP A 486 0.44 3.39 11.83
N THR A 487 -0.01 4.18 12.80
CA THR A 487 -1.42 4.60 12.91
C THR A 487 -1.67 6.04 12.46
N GLY A 488 -0.65 6.74 11.97
CA GLY A 488 -0.75 8.11 11.50
C GLY A 488 0.61 8.76 11.33
N ILE A 489 0.63 9.92 10.67
CA ILE A 489 1.83 10.67 10.28
C ILE A 489 2.76 11.12 11.43
N THR A 490 2.35 10.97 12.66
CA THR A 490 3.15 11.26 13.86
C THR A 490 3.59 10.00 14.60
N ASP A 491 3.38 8.82 14.03
CA ASP A 491 3.68 7.53 14.63
C ASP A 491 4.70 6.72 13.80
N PRO A 492 5.97 7.20 13.68
CA PRO A 492 6.99 6.55 12.87
C PRO A 492 7.35 5.17 13.41
N LYS A 493 7.58 4.22 12.52
CA LYS A 493 8.11 2.89 12.80
C LYS A 493 9.64 2.91 12.80
N ALA A 494 10.25 1.80 13.17
CA ALA A 494 11.71 1.65 13.06
C ALA A 494 12.18 1.74 11.59
N SER A 495 11.38 1.26 10.65
CA SER A 495 11.63 1.34 9.22
C SER A 495 11.77 2.78 8.70
N PHE A 496 11.05 3.76 9.27
CA PHE A 496 11.23 5.16 8.93
C PHE A 496 12.66 5.65 9.23
N TYR A 497 13.20 5.27 10.37
CA TYR A 497 14.56 5.69 10.74
C TYR A 497 15.63 4.97 9.92
N GLU A 498 15.44 3.71 9.58
CA GLU A 498 16.37 2.99 8.71
C GLU A 498 16.29 3.48 7.25
N PHE A 499 15.13 3.91 6.78
CA PHE A 499 14.98 4.62 5.52
C PHE A 499 15.84 5.91 5.50
N ILE A 500 15.76 6.73 6.55
CA ILE A 500 16.58 7.93 6.71
C ILE A 500 18.08 7.59 6.83
N ASN A 501 18.44 6.58 7.63
CA ASN A 501 19.83 6.20 7.89
C ASN A 501 20.53 5.68 6.64
N ALA A 502 19.82 4.99 5.75
CA ALA A 502 20.39 4.50 4.50
C ALA A 502 20.98 5.64 3.66
N ALA A 503 20.23 6.73 3.45
CA ALA A 503 20.75 7.88 2.69
C ALA A 503 21.91 8.59 3.40
N LYS A 504 21.81 8.78 4.72
CA LYS A 504 22.90 9.40 5.51
C LYS A 504 24.21 8.59 5.48
N SER A 505 24.12 7.27 5.36
CA SER A 505 25.31 6.41 5.27
C SER A 505 26.01 6.49 3.91
N MET A 506 25.34 7.08 2.92
CA MET A 506 25.82 7.20 1.54
C MET A 506 26.29 8.63 1.19
N GLY A 507 26.02 9.60 2.01
CA GLY A 507 26.51 11.00 1.92
C GLY A 507 27.78 11.17 2.68
#